data_cdd3aa4cb748fa09db519bfc1e70409a
#
_entry.id   cdd3aa4cb748fa09db519bfc1e70409a
#
_cell.length_a   1.000
_cell.length_b   1.000
_cell.length_c   1.000
_cell.angle_alpha   90.00
_cell.angle_beta   90.00
_cell.angle_gamma   90.00
#
_symmetry.space_group_name_H-M   'P 1'
#
loop_
_entity.id
_entity.type
_entity.pdbx_description
1 polymer ?
#
loop_
_entity_poly.entity_id
_entity_poly.type
_entity_poly.pdbx_seq_one_letter_code
_entity_poly.pdbx_strand_id
1 'polypeptide(L)'
;RLTEPGGRTADLPGLPPAWIPPQPAPFVGGDISAGMAALLYGETPEFPFLLTDLGTNGEFVLALDKERSFIASVPLGPSLEGIGLRYGGVADTGSVSGFRLGPSGLSPVVIGNAEPKRICGTGYLSLLDVLLRTGFLDATGRLAASPVSPLAARLFGTVERGAAGWSLPLPGGMELAGADVEEILKVKAAFSAGWTWLKGLG
;
A
#
# COMPACT_ATOMS: atom_id res chain seq x y z
N ARG A 1 21.89 4.43 -17.14
CA ARG A 1 23.20 4.49 -16.45
C ARG A 1 23.01 5.23 -15.14
N LEU A 2 23.01 4.52 -14.01
CA LEU A 2 23.03 5.08 -12.65
C LEU A 2 24.41 5.69 -12.27
N THR A 3 25.31 5.81 -13.20
CA THR A 3 26.73 6.13 -12.97
C THR A 3 27.10 7.60 -13.16
N GLU A 4 26.19 8.48 -13.55
CA GLU A 4 26.47 9.92 -13.54
C GLU A 4 25.85 10.56 -12.31
N PRO A 5 26.62 11.30 -11.49
CA PRO A 5 26.07 12.07 -10.37
C PRO A 5 25.30 13.27 -10.93
N GLY A 6 24.07 13.01 -11.39
CA GLY A 6 23.16 14.04 -11.88
C GLY A 6 22.47 14.85 -10.78
N GLY A 7 22.87 14.65 -9.53
CA GLY A 7 22.38 15.44 -8.41
C GLY A 7 22.96 16.85 -8.39
N ARG A 8 22.26 17.78 -7.74
CA ARG A 8 22.70 19.17 -7.56
C ARG A 8 22.60 19.59 -6.12
N THR A 9 23.52 20.44 -5.68
CA THR A 9 23.40 21.10 -4.39
C THR A 9 22.48 22.30 -4.52
N ALA A 10 21.56 22.47 -3.58
CA ALA A 10 20.71 23.64 -3.47
C ALA A 10 20.97 24.33 -2.13
N ASP A 11 21.15 25.64 -2.17
CA ASP A 11 21.23 26.48 -1.00
C ASP A 11 19.83 27.01 -0.68
N LEU A 12 19.29 26.62 0.46
CA LEU A 12 18.00 27.06 0.95
C LEU A 12 18.19 28.06 2.08
N PRO A 13 17.57 29.26 2.03
CA PRO A 13 17.73 30.27 3.07
C PRO A 13 17.41 29.72 4.47
N GLY A 14 18.35 29.83 5.41
CA GLY A 14 18.18 29.38 6.80
C GLY A 14 18.35 27.89 7.03
N LEU A 15 18.71 27.11 5.99
CA LEU A 15 18.97 25.68 6.09
C LEU A 15 20.41 25.37 5.64
N PRO A 16 21.01 24.27 6.10
CA PRO A 16 22.28 23.83 5.53
C PRO A 16 22.12 23.47 4.05
N PRO A 17 23.22 23.53 3.26
CA PRO A 17 23.19 23.10 1.87
C PRO A 17 22.60 21.69 1.73
N ALA A 18 21.62 21.52 0.82
CA ALA A 18 20.96 20.24 0.60
C ALA A 18 21.41 19.67 -0.75
N TRP A 19 21.76 18.39 -0.76
CA TRP A 19 21.99 17.68 -2.00
C TRP A 19 20.66 17.06 -2.49
N ILE A 20 20.33 17.38 -3.75
CA ILE A 20 19.12 16.87 -4.40
C ILE A 20 19.53 15.70 -5.30
N PRO A 21 19.06 14.48 -5.04
CA PRO A 21 19.34 13.32 -5.89
C PRO A 21 18.83 13.51 -7.32
N PRO A 22 19.45 12.87 -8.33
CA PRO A 22 18.93 12.89 -9.68
C PRO A 22 17.57 12.21 -9.76
N GLN A 23 16.71 12.70 -10.65
CA GLN A 23 15.47 12.02 -11.02
C GLN A 23 15.78 11.03 -12.15
N PRO A 24 15.58 9.73 -11.93
CA PRO A 24 15.95 8.72 -12.92
C PRO A 24 15.01 8.68 -14.13
N ALA A 25 13.77 9.14 -13.98
CA ALA A 25 12.77 9.21 -15.05
C ALA A 25 11.70 10.25 -14.73
N PRO A 26 10.88 10.70 -15.71
CA PRO A 26 9.66 11.47 -15.42
C PRO A 26 8.76 10.73 -14.42
N PHE A 27 8.21 11.48 -13.46
CA PHE A 27 7.36 10.96 -12.36
C PHE A 27 8.05 9.97 -11.41
N VAL A 28 9.37 9.84 -11.45
CA VAL A 28 10.18 9.04 -10.54
C VAL A 28 11.14 9.98 -9.80
N GLY A 29 10.91 10.15 -8.51
CA GLY A 29 11.57 11.16 -7.70
C GLY A 29 12.98 10.78 -7.25
N GLY A 30 13.61 11.72 -6.53
CA GLY A 30 14.90 11.50 -5.90
C GLY A 30 14.86 10.52 -4.71
N ASP A 31 13.69 10.23 -4.17
CA ASP A 31 13.38 9.19 -3.18
C ASP A 31 13.74 7.80 -3.72
N ILE A 32 13.36 7.48 -4.95
CA ILE A 32 13.75 6.23 -5.63
C ILE A 32 15.27 6.17 -5.83
N SER A 33 15.91 7.28 -6.22
CA SER A 33 17.38 7.34 -6.32
C SER A 33 18.05 7.11 -4.95
N ALA A 34 17.49 7.67 -3.88
CA ALA A 34 17.98 7.48 -2.53
C ALA A 34 17.77 6.02 -2.05
N GLY A 35 16.60 5.44 -2.32
CA GLY A 35 16.31 4.04 -2.03
C GLY A 35 17.25 3.08 -2.75
N MET A 36 17.50 3.30 -4.04
CA MET A 36 18.47 2.54 -4.82
C MET A 36 19.90 2.70 -4.28
N ALA A 37 20.29 3.92 -3.93
CA ALA A 37 21.60 4.18 -3.33
C ALA A 37 21.75 3.44 -1.99
N ALA A 38 20.74 3.47 -1.13
CA ALA A 38 20.76 2.75 0.15
C ALA A 38 20.94 1.24 -0.06
N LEU A 39 20.30 0.64 -1.06
CA LEU A 39 20.44 -0.78 -1.39
C LEU A 39 21.80 -1.10 -2.00
N LEU A 40 22.30 -0.28 -2.93
CA LEU A 40 23.54 -0.56 -3.64
C LEU A 40 24.82 -0.27 -2.83
N TYR A 41 24.76 0.68 -1.88
CA TYR A 41 25.89 1.03 -1.00
C TYR A 41 25.77 0.42 0.40
N GLY A 42 24.63 -0.17 0.75
CA GLY A 42 24.41 -0.94 1.98
C GLY A 42 24.60 -2.43 1.76
N GLU A 43 23.69 -3.24 2.29
CA GLU A 43 23.60 -4.66 1.99
C GLU A 43 22.94 -4.84 0.62
N THR A 44 23.75 -4.94 -0.42
CA THR A 44 23.25 -5.12 -1.81
C THR A 44 22.43 -6.40 -1.91
N PRO A 45 21.16 -6.34 -2.31
CA PRO A 45 20.35 -7.53 -2.54
C PRO A 45 20.89 -8.36 -3.70
N GLU A 46 20.54 -9.64 -3.72
CA GLU A 46 20.84 -10.50 -4.87
C GLU A 46 20.09 -10.02 -6.12
N PHE A 47 20.75 -10.04 -7.27
CA PHE A 47 20.12 -9.72 -8.55
C PHE A 47 19.48 -10.96 -9.19
N PRO A 48 18.37 -10.82 -9.92
CA PRO A 48 17.60 -9.58 -10.07
C PRO A 48 16.76 -9.26 -8.82
N PHE A 49 16.53 -7.96 -8.54
CA PHE A 49 15.62 -7.54 -7.50
C PHE A 49 14.63 -6.47 -7.97
N LEU A 50 13.53 -6.35 -7.27
CA LEU A 50 12.52 -5.34 -7.49
C LEU A 50 12.44 -4.41 -6.27
N LEU A 51 12.70 -3.12 -6.48
CA LEU A 51 12.34 -2.07 -5.54
C LEU A 51 10.97 -1.51 -5.94
N THR A 52 10.08 -1.40 -4.97
CA THR A 52 8.77 -0.74 -5.17
C THR A 52 8.55 0.31 -4.11
N ASP A 53 8.04 1.46 -4.53
CA ASP A 53 7.48 2.48 -3.66
C ASP A 53 5.99 2.61 -3.95
N LEU A 54 5.16 2.58 -2.90
CA LEU A 54 3.71 2.57 -3.01
C LEU A 54 3.13 3.81 -2.32
N GLY A 55 2.98 4.86 -3.09
CA GLY A 55 2.35 6.11 -2.70
C GLY A 55 1.17 6.46 -3.61
N THR A 56 0.99 7.74 -3.86
CA THR A 56 0.04 8.25 -4.88
C THR A 56 0.37 7.71 -6.26
N ASN A 57 1.67 7.55 -6.55
CA ASN A 57 2.17 6.75 -7.65
C ASN A 57 2.77 5.45 -7.10
N GLY A 58 2.83 4.44 -7.94
CA GLY A 58 3.60 3.24 -7.69
C GLY A 58 4.85 3.27 -8.55
N GLU A 59 6.00 3.45 -7.94
CA GLU A 59 7.28 3.41 -8.59
C GLU A 59 7.88 2.01 -8.49
N PHE A 60 8.47 1.57 -9.59
CA PHE A 60 9.08 0.25 -9.72
C PHE A 60 10.47 0.39 -10.29
N VAL A 61 11.44 -0.28 -9.69
CA VAL A 61 12.77 -0.46 -10.26
C VAL A 61 13.09 -1.95 -10.30
N LEU A 62 13.08 -2.52 -11.49
CA LEU A 62 13.57 -3.88 -11.72
C LEU A 62 15.07 -3.79 -12.06
N ALA A 63 15.93 -4.12 -11.10
CA ALA A 63 17.35 -4.19 -11.29
C ALA A 63 17.75 -5.61 -11.71
N LEU A 64 18.22 -5.78 -12.95
CA LEU A 64 18.68 -7.06 -13.47
C LEU A 64 20.10 -7.37 -13.03
N ASP A 65 20.93 -6.34 -12.98
CA ASP A 65 22.31 -6.35 -12.49
C ASP A 65 22.72 -4.90 -12.09
N LYS A 66 24.00 -4.68 -11.80
CA LYS A 66 24.52 -3.36 -11.38
C LYS A 66 24.45 -2.28 -12.45
N GLU A 67 24.31 -2.64 -13.71
CA GLU A 67 24.38 -1.72 -14.86
C GLU A 67 23.00 -1.57 -15.55
N ARG A 68 22.11 -2.57 -15.41
CA ARG A 68 20.86 -2.62 -16.13
C ARG A 68 19.67 -2.62 -15.15
N SER A 69 18.84 -1.60 -15.28
CA SER A 69 17.58 -1.52 -14.59
C SER A 69 16.49 -0.94 -15.48
N PHE A 70 15.26 -1.38 -15.24
CA PHE A 70 14.05 -0.82 -15.82
C PHE A 70 13.29 -0.06 -14.74
N ILE A 71 12.81 1.11 -15.07
CA ILE A 71 12.08 1.97 -14.13
C ILE A 71 10.74 2.33 -14.73
N ALA A 72 9.69 2.20 -13.92
CA ALA A 72 8.33 2.56 -14.29
C ALA A 72 7.63 3.28 -13.15
N SER A 73 6.71 4.18 -13.50
CA SER A 73 5.78 4.79 -12.56
C SER A 73 4.36 4.61 -13.09
N VAL A 74 3.45 4.20 -12.21
CA VAL A 74 2.03 4.04 -12.52
C VAL A 74 1.20 4.84 -11.51
N PRO A 75 0.11 5.50 -11.92
CA PRO A 75 -0.77 6.18 -10.99
C PRO A 75 -1.56 5.14 -10.19
N LEU A 76 -1.36 5.10 -8.88
CA LEU A 76 -2.14 4.25 -7.95
C LEU A 76 -3.34 5.02 -7.38
N GLY A 77 -3.28 6.33 -7.36
CA GLY A 77 -4.22 7.19 -6.67
C GLY A 77 -3.95 7.24 -5.15
N PRO A 78 -4.58 8.17 -4.43
CA PRO A 78 -4.25 8.45 -3.03
C PRO A 78 -4.92 7.49 -2.02
N SER A 79 -5.54 6.40 -2.47
CA SER A 79 -6.28 5.49 -1.58
C SER A 79 -5.38 4.84 -0.53
N LEU A 80 -4.13 4.49 -0.87
CA LEU A 80 -3.16 3.98 0.11
C LEU A 80 -2.69 5.03 1.12
N GLU A 81 -2.91 6.32 0.83
CA GLU A 81 -2.71 7.43 1.77
C GLU A 81 -3.98 7.72 2.59
N GLY A 82 -5.03 6.91 2.41
CA GLY A 82 -6.30 7.01 3.11
C GLY A 82 -7.30 8.00 2.49
N ILE A 83 -7.00 8.58 1.32
CA ILE A 83 -7.88 9.52 0.64
C ILE A 83 -8.86 8.76 -0.25
N GLY A 84 -10.15 9.05 -0.11
CA GLY A 84 -11.21 8.38 -0.87
C GLY A 84 -11.78 7.12 -0.18
N LEU A 85 -11.20 6.70 0.94
CA LEU A 85 -11.73 5.64 1.79
C LEU A 85 -12.47 6.25 2.99
N ARG A 86 -13.60 5.65 3.38
CA ARG A 86 -14.52 6.24 4.38
C ARG A 86 -13.83 6.59 5.71
N TYR A 87 -13.01 5.71 6.23
CA TYR A 87 -12.25 5.91 7.47
C TYR A 87 -10.74 6.04 7.19
N GLY A 88 -10.37 6.36 5.96
CA GLY A 88 -8.99 6.50 5.56
C GLY A 88 -8.28 7.69 6.21
N GLY A 89 -6.97 7.58 6.41
CA GLY A 89 -6.16 8.67 6.94
C GLY A 89 -4.69 8.33 7.08
N VAL A 90 -3.91 9.35 7.42
CA VAL A 90 -2.47 9.23 7.62
C VAL A 90 -2.13 8.32 8.81
N ALA A 91 -0.94 7.74 8.78
CA ALA A 91 -0.42 6.85 9.82
C ALA A 91 0.12 7.65 11.01
N ASP A 92 -0.76 8.09 11.90
CA ASP A 92 -0.44 8.81 13.13
C ASP A 92 -1.10 8.17 14.36
N THR A 93 -0.97 8.79 15.53
CA THR A 93 -1.58 8.31 16.78
C THR A 93 -3.11 8.17 16.64
N GLY A 94 -3.63 6.97 16.93
CA GLY A 94 -5.04 6.62 16.76
C GLY A 94 -5.38 6.03 15.39
N SER A 95 -4.40 5.90 14.48
CA SER A 95 -4.59 5.20 13.22
C SER A 95 -4.42 3.69 13.41
N VAL A 96 -5.33 2.91 12.83
CA VAL A 96 -5.21 1.46 12.75
C VAL A 96 -4.23 1.11 11.63
N SER A 97 -3.12 0.50 11.98
CA SER A 97 -2.06 0.08 11.05
C SER A 97 -2.13 -1.40 10.68
N GLY A 98 -3.02 -2.15 11.30
CA GLY A 98 -3.23 -3.56 11.00
C GLY A 98 -4.42 -4.15 11.73
N PHE A 99 -4.85 -5.33 11.31
CA PHE A 99 -5.88 -6.11 11.97
C PHE A 99 -5.37 -7.53 12.23
N ARG A 100 -5.77 -8.05 13.38
CA ARG A 100 -5.56 -9.45 13.74
C ARG A 100 -6.92 -10.11 13.92
N LEU A 101 -7.02 -11.35 13.50
CA LEU A 101 -8.20 -12.14 13.71
C LEU A 101 -7.92 -13.15 14.83
N GLY A 102 -8.72 -13.08 15.87
CA GLY A 102 -8.67 -13.97 17.01
C GLY A 102 -10.02 -14.63 17.29
N PRO A 103 -10.11 -15.44 18.36
CA PRO A 103 -11.38 -16.08 18.78
C PRO A 103 -12.52 -15.09 19.05
N SER A 104 -12.19 -13.86 19.46
CA SER A 104 -13.15 -12.79 19.72
C SER A 104 -13.53 -11.97 18.49
N GLY A 105 -12.95 -12.24 17.32
CA GLY A 105 -13.16 -11.47 16.07
C GLY A 105 -11.96 -10.64 15.66
N LEU A 106 -12.22 -9.56 14.93
CA LEU A 106 -11.21 -8.63 14.47
C LEU A 106 -10.71 -7.72 15.61
N SER A 107 -9.39 -7.64 15.77
CA SER A 107 -8.74 -6.75 16.73
C SER A 107 -7.83 -5.78 16.00
N PRO A 108 -7.96 -4.45 16.19
CA PRO A 108 -7.11 -3.47 15.54
C PRO A 108 -5.74 -3.39 16.20
N VAL A 109 -4.70 -3.12 15.40
CA VAL A 109 -3.38 -2.69 15.86
C VAL A 109 -3.32 -1.18 15.69
N VAL A 110 -3.35 -0.44 16.79
CA VAL A 110 -3.48 1.02 16.78
C VAL A 110 -2.15 1.67 17.11
N ILE A 111 -1.74 2.64 16.30
CA ILE A 111 -0.52 3.43 16.53
C ILE A 111 -0.70 4.25 17.82
N GLY A 112 0.30 4.19 18.69
CA GLY A 112 0.30 4.92 19.96
C GLY A 112 -0.61 4.33 21.03
N ASN A 113 -1.17 3.12 20.84
CA ASN A 113 -2.12 2.47 21.77
C ASN A 113 -3.29 3.37 22.17
N ALA A 114 -3.72 4.26 21.26
CA ALA A 114 -4.84 5.18 21.44
C ALA A 114 -6.16 4.57 20.97
N GLU A 115 -7.27 5.27 21.21
CA GLU A 115 -8.56 4.91 20.62
C GLU A 115 -8.51 4.96 19.10
N PRO A 116 -9.01 3.94 18.39
CA PRO A 116 -9.01 3.89 16.95
C PRO A 116 -9.95 4.95 16.34
N LYS A 117 -9.41 5.78 15.44
CA LYS A 117 -10.15 6.90 14.82
C LYS A 117 -10.22 6.81 13.30
N ARG A 118 -9.24 6.13 12.70
CA ARG A 118 -9.08 6.00 11.24
C ARG A 118 -8.26 4.76 10.92
N ILE A 119 -8.18 4.43 9.65
CA ILE A 119 -7.41 3.28 9.15
C ILE A 119 -6.39 3.83 8.15
N CYS A 120 -5.11 3.59 8.35
CA CYS A 120 -4.09 3.97 7.36
C CYS A 120 -3.96 2.90 6.26
N GLY A 121 -3.22 3.19 5.20
CA GLY A 121 -3.10 2.29 4.05
C GLY A 121 -2.66 0.87 4.43
N THR A 122 -1.66 0.73 5.29
CA THR A 122 -1.21 -0.59 5.79
C THR A 122 -2.31 -1.30 6.57
N GLY A 123 -3.15 -0.55 7.30
CA GLY A 123 -4.31 -1.08 8.01
C GLY A 123 -5.34 -1.68 7.06
N TYR A 124 -5.67 -0.99 5.96
CA TYR A 124 -6.57 -1.52 4.94
C TYR A 124 -5.99 -2.75 4.24
N LEU A 125 -4.72 -2.74 3.87
CA LEU A 125 -4.07 -3.91 3.27
C LEU A 125 -4.11 -5.11 4.22
N SER A 126 -3.81 -4.90 5.50
CA SER A 126 -3.89 -5.94 6.53
C SER A 126 -5.33 -6.46 6.71
N LEU A 127 -6.33 -5.57 6.70
CA LEU A 127 -7.75 -5.96 6.79
C LEU A 127 -8.15 -6.84 5.61
N LEU A 128 -7.84 -6.42 4.39
CA LEU A 128 -8.16 -7.19 3.19
C LEU A 128 -7.46 -8.56 3.18
N ASP A 129 -6.20 -8.64 3.61
CA ASP A 129 -5.49 -9.92 3.76
C ASP A 129 -6.23 -10.87 4.71
N VAL A 130 -6.66 -10.37 5.87
CA VAL A 130 -7.46 -11.17 6.83
C VAL A 130 -8.78 -11.61 6.21
N LEU A 131 -9.50 -10.73 5.53
CA LEU A 131 -10.80 -11.04 4.94
C LEU A 131 -10.70 -12.04 3.77
N LEU A 132 -9.65 -11.95 2.98
CA LEU A 132 -9.35 -12.93 1.91
C LEU A 132 -8.99 -14.30 2.51
N ARG A 133 -8.08 -14.35 3.46
CA ARG A 133 -7.64 -15.62 4.09
C ARG A 133 -8.75 -16.32 4.84
N THR A 134 -9.71 -15.61 5.38
CA THR A 134 -10.89 -16.20 6.05
C THR A 134 -11.96 -16.66 5.09
N GLY A 135 -11.91 -16.23 3.83
CA GLY A 135 -12.95 -16.48 2.84
C GLY A 135 -14.19 -15.59 3.06
N PHE A 136 -14.06 -14.46 3.74
CA PHE A 136 -15.10 -13.44 3.81
C PHE A 136 -15.20 -12.71 2.47
N LEU A 137 -14.07 -12.40 1.87
CA LEU A 137 -13.97 -11.97 0.48
C LEU A 137 -13.48 -13.14 -0.37
N ASP A 138 -13.96 -13.23 -1.59
CA ASP A 138 -13.44 -14.15 -2.60
C ASP A 138 -12.13 -13.63 -3.22
N ALA A 139 -11.50 -14.43 -4.08
CA ALA A 139 -10.24 -14.07 -4.74
C ALA A 139 -10.35 -12.83 -5.64
N THR A 140 -11.56 -12.41 -6.00
CA THR A 140 -11.83 -11.19 -6.78
C THR A 140 -12.08 -9.97 -5.89
N GLY A 141 -12.06 -10.15 -4.54
CA GLY A 141 -12.32 -9.10 -3.57
C GLY A 141 -13.80 -8.78 -3.37
N ARG A 142 -14.70 -9.63 -3.87
CA ARG A 142 -16.14 -9.51 -3.63
C ARG A 142 -16.53 -10.24 -2.35
N LEU A 143 -17.59 -9.77 -1.72
CA LEU A 143 -18.20 -10.52 -0.62
C LEU A 143 -18.56 -11.93 -1.11
N ALA A 144 -18.03 -12.96 -0.44
CA ALA A 144 -18.29 -14.34 -0.82
C ALA A 144 -19.81 -14.66 -0.77
N ALA A 145 -20.27 -15.56 -1.61
CA ALA A 145 -21.68 -15.91 -1.68
C ALA A 145 -22.19 -16.57 -0.37
N SER A 146 -21.31 -17.30 0.31
CA SER A 146 -21.56 -17.95 1.60
C SER A 146 -20.26 -18.06 2.38
N PRO A 147 -20.34 -18.10 3.74
CA PRO A 147 -19.16 -18.27 4.57
C PRO A 147 -18.53 -19.66 4.37
N VAL A 148 -17.22 -19.69 4.13
CA VAL A 148 -16.46 -20.93 3.93
C VAL A 148 -15.74 -21.42 5.19
N SER A 149 -15.83 -20.66 6.28
CA SER A 149 -15.24 -21.01 7.57
C SER A 149 -16.09 -20.51 8.74
N PRO A 150 -15.98 -21.10 9.96
CA PRO A 150 -16.68 -20.60 11.14
C PRO A 150 -16.36 -19.12 11.43
N LEU A 151 -15.18 -18.72 11.10
CA LEU A 151 -14.68 -17.36 11.29
C LEU A 151 -15.32 -16.38 10.28
N ALA A 152 -15.38 -16.77 9.00
CA ALA A 152 -16.14 -16.04 8.00
C ALA A 152 -17.61 -15.93 8.40
N ALA A 153 -18.23 -17.02 8.90
CA ALA A 153 -19.63 -17.01 9.33
C ALA A 153 -19.93 -15.96 10.41
N ARG A 154 -19.01 -15.76 11.35
CA ARG A 154 -19.15 -14.70 12.36
C ARG A 154 -19.14 -13.32 11.75
N LEU A 155 -18.19 -13.04 10.84
CA LEU A 155 -18.11 -11.75 10.14
C LEU A 155 -19.35 -11.52 9.25
N PHE A 156 -19.83 -12.57 8.57
CA PHE A 156 -21.07 -12.49 7.78
C PHE A 156 -22.29 -12.15 8.66
N GLY A 157 -22.35 -12.65 9.89
CA GLY A 157 -23.42 -12.34 10.84
C GLY A 157 -23.48 -10.88 11.29
N THR A 158 -22.41 -10.11 11.09
CA THR A 158 -22.35 -8.68 11.43
C THR A 158 -22.47 -7.77 10.21
N VAL A 159 -22.53 -8.33 8.99
CA VAL A 159 -22.63 -7.53 7.75
C VAL A 159 -23.99 -6.81 7.70
N GLU A 160 -23.92 -5.52 7.53
CA GLU A 160 -25.08 -4.69 7.24
C GLU A 160 -25.27 -4.56 5.74
N ARG A 161 -26.52 -4.57 5.26
CA ARG A 161 -26.88 -4.44 3.85
C ARG A 161 -27.86 -3.31 3.67
N GLY A 162 -27.56 -2.39 2.74
CA GLY A 162 -28.38 -1.23 2.46
C GLY A 162 -28.36 -0.87 0.98
N ALA A 163 -28.99 0.25 0.63
CA ALA A 163 -29.04 0.73 -0.75
C ALA A 163 -27.65 1.06 -1.35
N ALA A 164 -26.68 1.40 -0.49
CA ALA A 164 -25.30 1.68 -0.89
C ALA A 164 -24.40 0.42 -0.97
N GLY A 165 -24.96 -0.78 -0.80
CA GLY A 165 -24.23 -2.04 -0.79
C GLY A 165 -24.11 -2.64 0.61
N TRP A 166 -23.00 -3.32 0.87
CA TRP A 166 -22.71 -3.93 2.16
C TRP A 166 -21.66 -3.15 2.95
N SER A 167 -21.75 -3.23 4.27
CA SER A 167 -20.68 -2.78 5.17
C SER A 167 -20.43 -3.80 6.27
N LEU A 168 -19.17 -3.88 6.71
CA LEU A 168 -18.70 -4.69 7.81
C LEU A 168 -18.33 -3.77 8.97
N PRO A 169 -19.05 -3.80 10.10
CA PRO A 169 -18.66 -3.06 11.30
C PRO A 169 -17.28 -3.47 11.80
N LEU A 170 -16.48 -2.48 12.17
CA LEU A 170 -15.13 -2.64 12.67
C LEU A 170 -15.01 -2.07 14.09
N PRO A 171 -14.00 -2.52 14.87
CA PRO A 171 -13.72 -1.95 16.19
C PRO A 171 -13.52 -0.43 16.12
N GLY A 172 -13.97 0.28 17.16
CA GLY A 172 -13.87 1.74 17.24
C GLY A 172 -14.98 2.50 16.51
N GLY A 173 -16.10 1.84 16.19
CA GLY A 173 -17.24 2.46 15.50
C GLY A 173 -16.98 2.76 14.02
N MET A 174 -15.93 2.19 13.48
CA MET A 174 -15.62 2.24 12.05
C MET A 174 -16.36 1.15 11.27
N GLU A 175 -16.31 1.22 9.96
CA GLU A 175 -16.82 0.17 9.08
C GLU A 175 -15.97 0.07 7.80
N LEU A 176 -15.97 -1.10 7.18
CA LEU A 176 -15.46 -1.30 5.83
C LEU A 176 -16.66 -1.43 4.89
N ALA A 177 -16.79 -0.55 3.93
CA ALA A 177 -17.80 -0.65 2.89
C ALA A 177 -17.27 -1.42 1.66
N GLY A 178 -18.18 -2.02 0.89
CA GLY A 178 -17.83 -2.64 -0.39
C GLY A 178 -17.14 -1.66 -1.35
N ALA A 179 -17.55 -0.38 -1.33
CA ALA A 179 -16.91 0.68 -2.11
C ALA A 179 -15.44 0.93 -1.73
N ASP A 180 -15.07 0.83 -0.44
CA ASP A 180 -13.67 0.95 -0.01
C ASP A 180 -12.82 -0.20 -0.59
N VAL A 181 -13.38 -1.40 -0.62
CA VAL A 181 -12.71 -2.57 -1.22
C VAL A 181 -12.49 -2.34 -2.72
N GLU A 182 -13.48 -1.81 -3.43
CA GLU A 182 -13.37 -1.50 -4.87
C GLU A 182 -12.28 -0.47 -5.15
N GLU A 183 -12.14 0.57 -4.32
CA GLU A 183 -11.07 1.56 -4.46
C GLU A 183 -9.68 0.92 -4.29
N ILE A 184 -9.50 0.05 -3.31
CA ILE A 184 -8.23 -0.64 -3.10
C ILE A 184 -7.95 -1.64 -4.23
N LEU A 185 -8.97 -2.28 -4.80
CA LEU A 185 -8.81 -3.15 -5.95
C LEU A 185 -8.34 -2.41 -7.21
N LYS A 186 -8.72 -1.14 -7.40
CA LYS A 186 -8.19 -0.29 -8.49
C LYS A 186 -6.69 -0.07 -8.31
N VAL A 187 -6.23 0.20 -7.09
CA VAL A 187 -4.80 0.31 -6.77
C VAL A 187 -4.07 -0.99 -7.08
N LYS A 188 -4.60 -2.12 -6.63
CA LYS A 188 -4.04 -3.46 -6.94
C LYS A 188 -3.97 -3.71 -8.44
N ALA A 189 -5.00 -3.33 -9.20
CA ALA A 189 -5.04 -3.52 -10.65
C ALA A 189 -3.97 -2.67 -11.35
N ALA A 190 -3.82 -1.39 -10.97
CA ALA A 190 -2.79 -0.51 -11.50
C ALA A 190 -1.38 -1.04 -11.20
N PHE A 191 -1.14 -1.47 -9.95
CA PHE A 191 0.11 -2.12 -9.55
C PHE A 191 0.40 -3.37 -10.40
N SER A 192 -0.60 -4.26 -10.53
CA SER A 192 -0.45 -5.49 -11.30
C SER A 192 -0.17 -5.23 -12.78
N ALA A 193 -0.77 -4.20 -13.36
CA ALA A 193 -0.52 -3.80 -14.74
C ALA A 193 0.92 -3.29 -14.91
N GLY A 194 1.39 -2.41 -14.02
CA GLY A 194 2.76 -1.91 -14.03
C GLY A 194 3.79 -3.03 -13.88
N TRP A 195 3.56 -3.94 -12.94
CA TRP A 195 4.43 -5.10 -12.74
C TRP A 195 4.45 -6.04 -13.94
N THR A 196 3.28 -6.32 -14.54
CA THR A 196 3.18 -7.21 -15.70
C THR A 196 3.90 -6.62 -16.91
N TRP A 197 3.76 -5.30 -17.11
CA TRP A 197 4.48 -4.60 -18.18
C TRP A 197 6.00 -4.67 -17.95
N LEU A 198 6.46 -4.39 -16.74
CA LEU A 198 7.88 -4.38 -16.40
C LEU A 198 8.54 -5.75 -16.61
N LYS A 199 7.85 -6.84 -16.22
CA LYS A 199 8.32 -8.22 -16.48
C LYS A 199 8.46 -8.55 -17.96
N GLY A 200 7.70 -7.91 -18.82
CA GLY A 200 7.81 -8.09 -20.28
C GLY A 200 9.02 -7.42 -20.91
N LEU A 201 9.75 -6.58 -20.16
CA LEU A 201 10.97 -5.89 -20.62
C LEU A 201 12.26 -6.64 -20.26
N GLY A 202 12.24 -7.49 -19.27
CA GLY A 202 13.40 -8.27 -18.78
C GLY A 202 13.31 -9.72 -19.17
#